data_74dfcd7a0c3276c8a9de1b32571047a6
#
_entry.id   74dfcd7a0c3276c8a9de1b32571047a6
#
_cell.length_a   1.000
_cell.length_b   1.000
_cell.length_c   1.000
_cell.angle_alpha   90.00
_cell.angle_beta   90.00
_cell.angle_gamma   90.00
#
_symmetry.space_group_name_H-M   'P 1'
#
loop_
_entity.id
_entity.type
_entity.pdbx_description
1 polymer ?
#
loop_
_entity_poly.entity_id
_entity_poly.type
_entity_poly.pdbx_seq_one_letter_code
_entity_poly.pdbx_strand_id
1 'polypeptide(L)'
;MKRRDFLKKSLLGAAALTVVPRHVLGGPGHTAPSDQLTKGIIGVGGMGRGHYGYAGTRLVAICDVDRNHLDAGLQLAGEKIAAYHDYRDLINDPNVDIVHIATPPHWHGIMSADAARAGKD
;
A
#
# COMPACT_ATOMS: atom_id res chain seq x y z
N MET A 1 -41.02 20.71 -22.11
CA MET A 1 -40.82 20.12 -20.74
C MET A 1 -41.33 21.11 -19.71
N LYS A 2 -42.31 20.72 -18.90
CA LYS A 2 -42.86 21.61 -17.88
C LYS A 2 -41.88 21.72 -16.71
N ARG A 3 -41.79 22.90 -16.07
CA ARG A 3 -40.87 23.15 -14.93
C ARG A 3 -40.96 22.07 -13.83
N ARG A 4 -42.16 21.55 -13.60
CA ARG A 4 -42.42 20.44 -12.64
C ARG A 4 -41.74 19.13 -13.01
N ASP A 5 -41.62 18.81 -14.29
CA ASP A 5 -41.01 17.57 -14.75
C ASP A 5 -39.47 17.64 -14.66
N PHE A 6 -38.91 18.83 -14.84
CA PHE A 6 -37.49 19.09 -14.62
C PHE A 6 -37.12 18.94 -13.13
N LEU A 7 -37.91 19.53 -12.24
CA LEU A 7 -37.67 19.41 -10.79
C LEU A 7 -37.80 17.96 -10.28
N LYS A 8 -38.77 17.20 -10.77
CA LYS A 8 -38.90 15.76 -10.41
C LYS A 8 -37.73 14.94 -10.92
N LYS A 9 -37.23 15.20 -12.12
CA LYS A 9 -36.05 14.51 -12.66
C LYS A 9 -34.76 14.89 -11.96
N SER A 10 -34.63 16.17 -11.54
CA SER A 10 -33.48 16.65 -10.75
C SER A 10 -33.48 16.09 -9.33
N LEU A 11 -34.63 15.90 -8.70
CA LEU A 11 -34.74 15.26 -7.40
C LEU A 11 -34.40 13.75 -7.45
N LEU A 12 -34.72 13.05 -8.53
CA LEU A 12 -34.32 11.66 -8.74
C LEU A 12 -32.81 11.52 -9.03
N GLY A 13 -32.19 12.52 -9.67
CA GLY A 13 -30.74 12.60 -9.87
C GLY A 13 -29.96 12.94 -8.60
N ALA A 14 -30.58 13.67 -7.66
CA ALA A 14 -29.98 14.01 -6.37
C ALA A 14 -30.01 12.87 -5.34
N ALA A 15 -30.81 11.82 -5.57
CA ALA A 15 -30.88 10.65 -4.70
C ALA A 15 -29.70 9.70 -4.81
N ALA A 16 -28.74 9.96 -5.71
CA ALA A 16 -27.43 9.28 -5.76
C ALA A 16 -26.37 10.04 -4.95
N LEU A 17 -26.74 10.62 -3.79
CA LEU A 17 -25.78 11.10 -2.80
C LEU A 17 -25.04 9.88 -2.23
N THR A 18 -23.91 9.57 -2.80
CA THR A 18 -22.99 8.61 -2.21
C THR A 18 -22.44 9.23 -0.93
N VAL A 19 -22.91 8.73 0.22
CA VAL A 19 -22.32 9.09 1.51
C VAL A 19 -20.93 8.45 1.57
N VAL A 20 -19.90 9.23 1.31
CA VAL A 20 -18.52 8.79 1.46
C VAL A 20 -18.16 8.89 2.94
N PRO A 21 -17.80 7.78 3.61
CA PRO A 21 -17.37 7.81 5.00
C PRO A 21 -16.16 8.74 5.20
N ARG A 22 -16.10 9.43 6.32
CA ARG A 22 -15.06 10.45 6.60
C ARG A 22 -13.63 9.89 6.55
N HIS A 23 -13.44 8.62 6.91
CA HIS A 23 -12.14 7.96 6.84
C HIS A 23 -11.62 7.79 5.40
N VAL A 24 -12.47 7.92 4.39
CA VAL A 24 -12.08 7.87 2.97
C VAL A 24 -11.70 9.25 2.44
N LEU A 25 -12.24 10.32 3.03
CA LEU A 25 -12.04 11.70 2.55
C LEU A 25 -10.78 12.36 3.13
N GLY A 26 -10.18 11.80 4.18
CA GLY A 26 -9.10 12.44 4.92
C GLY A 26 -9.58 13.67 5.71
N GLY A 27 -8.65 14.37 6.35
CA GLY A 27 -8.91 15.58 7.13
C GLY A 27 -8.30 15.51 8.52
N PRO A 28 -8.62 16.43 9.44
CA PRO A 28 -8.03 16.44 10.77
C PRO A 28 -8.17 15.10 11.49
N GLY A 29 -7.04 14.44 11.77
CA GLY A 29 -6.99 13.14 12.43
C GLY A 29 -7.23 11.92 11.51
N HIS A 30 -7.44 12.12 10.20
CA HIS A 30 -7.67 11.03 9.24
C HIS A 30 -6.90 11.29 7.94
N THR A 31 -6.05 10.34 7.56
CA THR A 31 -5.38 10.33 6.25
C THR A 31 -6.23 9.50 5.29
N ALA A 32 -6.60 10.08 4.14
CA ALA A 32 -7.29 9.31 3.11
C ALA A 32 -6.41 8.16 2.62
N PRO A 33 -6.97 6.99 2.28
CA PRO A 33 -6.17 5.88 1.74
C PRO A 33 -5.37 6.23 0.50
N SER A 34 -5.86 7.17 -0.34
CA SER A 34 -5.16 7.70 -1.51
C SER A 34 -3.95 8.57 -1.17
N ASP A 35 -3.89 9.11 0.04
CA ASP A 35 -2.82 10.01 0.49
C ASP A 35 -1.73 9.25 1.26
N GLN A 36 -1.91 7.96 1.48
CA GLN A 36 -0.92 7.08 2.09
C GLN A 36 -0.01 6.49 1.02
N LEU A 37 1.29 6.64 1.21
CA LEU A 37 2.28 5.94 0.41
C LEU A 37 2.23 4.44 0.72
N THR A 38 2.29 3.61 -0.29
CA THR A 38 2.32 2.16 -0.14
C THR A 38 3.75 1.65 -0.06
N LYS A 39 3.98 0.70 0.81
CA LYS A 39 5.33 0.20 1.13
C LYS A 39 5.45 -1.30 0.89
N GLY A 40 6.54 -1.70 0.24
CA GLY A 40 7.03 -3.07 0.20
C GLY A 40 8.29 -3.23 1.04
N ILE A 41 8.44 -4.35 1.75
CA ILE A 41 9.65 -4.64 2.55
C ILE A 41 10.35 -5.86 2.01
N ILE A 42 11.65 -5.73 1.72
CA ILE A 42 12.53 -6.83 1.34
C ILE A 42 13.39 -7.21 2.56
N GLY A 43 13.25 -8.46 2.99
CA GLY A 43 13.90 -8.97 4.20
C GLY A 43 13.02 -8.82 5.45
N VAL A 44 12.31 -9.88 5.82
CA VAL A 44 11.37 -9.89 6.96
C VAL A 44 11.76 -10.91 8.05
N GLY A 45 13.02 -11.34 8.04
CA GLY A 45 13.54 -12.28 9.03
C GLY A 45 13.70 -11.71 10.45
N GLY A 46 13.96 -10.41 10.55
CA GLY A 46 14.21 -9.75 11.84
C GLY A 46 13.86 -8.28 11.79
N MET A 47 14.82 -7.42 11.45
CA MET A 47 14.65 -5.96 11.40
C MET A 47 13.49 -5.50 10.52
N GLY A 48 13.30 -6.10 9.35
CA GLY A 48 12.23 -5.72 8.42
C GLY A 48 10.85 -5.73 9.05
N ARG A 49 10.58 -6.68 9.96
CA ARG A 49 9.30 -6.74 10.69
C ARG A 49 9.09 -5.56 11.62
N GLY A 50 10.15 -4.99 12.18
CA GLY A 50 10.08 -3.78 13.00
C GLY A 50 9.70 -2.52 12.22
N HIS A 51 9.73 -2.56 10.89
CA HIS A 51 9.43 -1.44 10.01
C HIS A 51 8.02 -1.46 9.41
N TYR A 52 7.14 -2.35 9.87
CA TYR A 52 5.77 -2.45 9.36
C TYR A 52 4.94 -1.18 9.64
N GLY A 53 5.09 -0.59 10.81
CA GLY A 53 4.21 0.43 11.37
C GLY A 53 4.66 1.89 11.20
N TYR A 54 5.39 2.26 10.17
CA TYR A 54 5.77 3.67 9.96
C TYR A 54 4.56 4.55 9.61
N ALA A 55 4.46 5.69 10.30
CA ALA A 55 3.42 6.67 10.05
C ALA A 55 3.43 7.18 8.60
N GLY A 56 2.25 7.38 8.03
CA GLY A 56 2.09 7.86 6.65
C GLY A 56 2.30 6.81 5.57
N THR A 57 2.64 5.56 5.95
CA THR A 57 2.81 4.46 5.00
C THR A 57 1.89 3.29 5.32
N ARG A 58 1.52 2.54 4.29
CA ARG A 58 0.74 1.31 4.40
C ARG A 58 1.52 0.15 3.80
N LEU A 59 1.72 -0.91 4.57
CA LEU A 59 2.37 -2.13 4.10
C LEU A 59 1.43 -2.87 3.12
N VAL A 60 1.92 -3.15 1.92
CA VAL A 60 1.14 -3.86 0.88
C VAL A 60 1.83 -5.10 0.35
N ALA A 61 3.15 -5.21 0.56
CA ALA A 61 3.93 -6.35 0.08
C ALA A 61 5.12 -6.64 0.98
N ILE A 62 5.50 -7.91 1.07
CA ILE A 62 6.75 -8.37 1.71
C ILE A 62 7.48 -9.34 0.81
N CYS A 63 8.80 -9.42 0.97
CA CYS A 63 9.65 -10.36 0.26
C CYS A 63 10.70 -10.96 1.20
N ASP A 64 10.89 -12.24 1.14
CA ASP A 64 12.01 -12.94 1.76
C ASP A 64 12.29 -14.23 0.98
N VAL A 65 13.56 -14.61 0.87
CA VAL A 65 13.98 -15.88 0.25
C VAL A 65 13.70 -17.09 1.16
N ASP A 66 13.62 -16.85 2.48
CA ASP A 66 13.25 -17.86 3.45
C ASP A 66 11.73 -17.89 3.66
N ARG A 67 11.14 -19.04 3.35
CA ARG A 67 9.69 -19.23 3.48
C ARG A 67 9.20 -19.09 4.91
N ASN A 68 9.98 -19.52 5.91
CA ASN A 68 9.59 -19.40 7.31
C ASN A 68 9.53 -17.93 7.73
N HIS A 69 10.48 -17.10 7.26
CA HIS A 69 10.45 -15.66 7.49
C HIS A 69 9.24 -15.01 6.82
N LEU A 70 8.93 -15.44 5.59
CA LEU A 70 7.82 -14.91 4.82
C LEU A 70 6.47 -15.24 5.50
N ASP A 71 6.29 -16.50 5.92
CA ASP A 71 5.08 -16.94 6.63
C ASP A 71 4.90 -16.21 7.96
N ALA A 72 5.96 -16.08 8.75
CA ALA A 72 5.94 -15.31 9.99
C ALA A 72 5.66 -13.82 9.74
N GLY A 73 6.19 -13.26 8.68
CA GLY A 73 5.94 -11.89 8.25
C GLY A 73 4.48 -11.65 7.87
N LEU A 74 3.87 -12.58 7.14
CA LEU A 74 2.44 -12.54 6.78
C LEU A 74 1.53 -12.62 8.01
N GLN A 75 1.86 -13.51 8.96
CA GLN A 75 1.11 -13.63 10.21
C GLN A 75 1.17 -12.32 11.03
N LEU A 76 2.34 -11.69 11.09
CA LEU A 76 2.51 -10.42 11.81
C LEU A 76 1.74 -9.28 11.15
N ALA A 77 1.65 -9.25 9.82
CA ALA A 77 0.90 -8.23 9.11
C ALA A 77 -0.59 -8.22 9.49
N GLY A 78 -1.16 -9.38 9.80
CA GLY A 78 -2.55 -9.53 10.27
C GLY A 78 -3.61 -9.19 9.22
N GLU A 79 -3.20 -8.78 8.03
CA GLU A 79 -4.05 -8.45 6.88
C GLU A 79 -3.51 -9.11 5.61
N LYS A 80 -4.34 -9.17 4.58
CA LYS A 80 -3.94 -9.76 3.31
C LYS A 80 -3.04 -8.82 2.53
N ILE A 81 -1.76 -9.15 2.45
CA ILE A 81 -0.74 -8.43 1.67
C ILE A 81 -0.09 -9.38 0.67
N ALA A 82 0.59 -8.83 -0.35
CA ALA A 82 1.34 -9.63 -1.32
C ALA A 82 2.62 -10.19 -0.68
N ALA A 83 3.01 -11.39 -1.11
CA ALA A 83 4.23 -12.06 -0.65
C ALA A 83 5.04 -12.55 -1.84
N TYR A 84 6.32 -12.23 -1.85
CA TYR A 84 7.24 -12.56 -2.92
C TYR A 84 8.48 -13.28 -2.40
N HIS A 85 9.01 -14.22 -3.19
CA HIS A 85 10.32 -14.85 -2.95
C HIS A 85 11.46 -14.10 -3.62
N ASP A 86 11.20 -13.54 -4.79
CA ASP A 86 12.17 -12.73 -5.53
C ASP A 86 11.86 -11.25 -5.33
N TYR A 87 12.86 -10.49 -4.87
CA TYR A 87 12.71 -9.06 -4.61
C TYR A 87 12.36 -8.25 -5.87
N ARG A 88 12.73 -8.75 -7.05
CA ARG A 88 12.41 -8.11 -8.33
C ARG A 88 10.91 -8.12 -8.60
N ASP A 89 10.21 -9.15 -8.18
CA ASP A 89 8.76 -9.22 -8.29
C ASP A 89 8.09 -8.16 -7.39
N LEU A 90 8.60 -7.96 -6.18
CA LEU A 90 8.14 -6.91 -5.29
C LEU A 90 8.41 -5.51 -5.89
N ILE A 91 9.62 -5.27 -6.41
CA ILE A 91 10.00 -4.00 -7.04
C ILE A 91 9.11 -3.68 -8.26
N ASN A 92 8.72 -4.68 -9.02
CA ASN A 92 7.87 -4.52 -10.20
C ASN A 92 6.36 -4.46 -9.86
N ASP A 93 5.98 -4.63 -8.60
CA ASP A 93 4.58 -4.50 -8.18
C ASP A 93 4.13 -3.03 -8.32
N PRO A 94 3.12 -2.74 -9.17
CA PRO A 94 2.63 -1.37 -9.37
C PRO A 94 1.95 -0.78 -8.13
N ASN A 95 1.58 -1.61 -7.15
CA ASN A 95 0.97 -1.16 -5.90
C ASN A 95 1.99 -0.74 -4.84
N VAL A 96 3.29 -0.87 -5.11
CA VAL A 96 4.37 -0.48 -4.20
C VAL A 96 4.96 0.86 -4.65
N ASP A 97 4.92 1.88 -3.80
CA ASP A 97 5.55 3.18 -4.02
C ASP A 97 6.96 3.20 -3.43
N ILE A 98 7.10 2.74 -2.19
CA ILE A 98 8.35 2.75 -1.43
C ILE A 98 8.85 1.33 -1.22
N VAL A 99 10.14 1.12 -1.46
CA VAL A 99 10.82 -0.15 -1.18
C VAL A 99 11.74 0.01 0.02
N HIS A 100 11.43 -0.69 1.10
CA HIS A 100 12.25 -0.74 2.29
C HIS A 100 13.14 -1.98 2.26
N ILE A 101 14.46 -1.79 2.25
CA ILE A 101 15.44 -2.87 2.15
C ILE A 101 16.03 -3.13 3.54
N ALA A 102 15.71 -4.30 4.11
CA ALA A 102 16.17 -4.74 5.44
C ALA A 102 16.94 -6.09 5.36
N THR A 103 17.58 -6.33 4.23
CA THR A 103 18.45 -7.47 3.97
C THR A 103 19.85 -7.25 4.55
N PRO A 104 20.73 -8.28 4.57
CA PRO A 104 22.14 -8.09 4.88
C PRO A 104 22.79 -7.01 3.98
N PRO A 105 23.79 -6.26 4.49
CA PRO A 105 24.31 -5.05 3.82
C PRO A 105 24.84 -5.27 2.40
N HIS A 106 25.38 -6.44 2.08
CA HIS A 106 25.93 -6.75 0.75
C HIS A 106 24.86 -6.78 -0.37
N TRP A 107 23.56 -6.85 -0.03
CA TRP A 107 22.47 -6.79 -0.98
C TRP A 107 21.94 -5.38 -1.22
N HIS A 108 22.19 -4.43 -0.32
CA HIS A 108 21.59 -3.09 -0.36
C HIS A 108 21.91 -2.34 -1.67
N GLY A 109 23.14 -2.41 -2.14
CA GLY A 109 23.56 -1.70 -3.34
C GLY A 109 22.78 -2.09 -4.59
N ILE A 110 22.70 -3.40 -4.87
CA ILE A 110 22.00 -3.90 -6.06
C ILE A 110 20.49 -3.71 -5.95
N MET A 111 19.90 -3.99 -4.79
CA MET A 111 18.45 -3.84 -4.58
C MET A 111 18.02 -2.38 -4.67
N SER A 112 18.80 -1.45 -4.11
CA SER A 112 18.52 0.00 -4.21
C SER A 112 18.62 0.49 -5.65
N ALA A 113 19.62 0.03 -6.40
CA ALA A 113 19.77 0.39 -7.81
C ALA A 113 18.59 -0.13 -8.66
N ASP A 114 18.16 -1.36 -8.43
CA ASP A 114 17.02 -1.95 -9.13
C ASP A 114 15.69 -1.26 -8.76
N ALA A 115 15.49 -0.91 -7.49
CA ALA A 115 14.32 -0.14 -7.05
C ALA A 115 14.28 1.25 -7.71
N ALA A 116 15.39 1.96 -7.74
CA ALA A 116 15.49 3.26 -8.40
C ALA A 116 15.22 3.18 -9.92
N ARG A 117 15.73 2.14 -10.60
CA ARG A 117 15.45 1.91 -12.04
C ARG A 117 13.97 1.61 -12.30
N ALA A 118 13.30 0.98 -11.35
CA ALA A 118 11.85 0.71 -11.40
C ALA A 118 10.98 1.92 -11.01
N GLY A 119 11.60 3.07 -10.67
CA GLY A 119 10.90 4.29 -10.27
C GLY A 119 10.30 4.22 -8.87
N LYS A 120 10.89 3.42 -7.98
CA LYS A 120 10.49 3.33 -6.57
C LYS A 120 11.36 4.23 -5.69
N ASP A 121 10.75 4.72 -4.61
CA ASP A 121 11.42 5.45 -3.55
C ASP A 121 11.97 4.50 -2.47
#